data_2a04b4169b224d91592475fb6d83534f
#
_entry.id   2a04b4169b224d91592475fb6d83534f
#
_cell.length_a   1.000
_cell.length_b   1.000
_cell.length_c   1.000
_cell.angle_alpha   90.00
_cell.angle_beta   90.00
_cell.angle_gamma   90.00
#
_symmetry.space_group_name_H-M   'P 1'
#
loop_
_entity.id
_entity.type
_entity.pdbx_description
1 polymer ?
#
loop_
_entity_poly.entity_id
_entity_poly.type
_entity_poly.pdbx_seq_one_letter_code
_entity_poly.pdbx_strand_id
1 'polypeptide(L)'
;MNSESTIESNHEKLKLHLIEVEVHHQKPIYNLRGHIEDYEEVVSKTHAFNDVIIGDFNAWIEFNCKHEDDILGNFIGAGLLISTAQGSTGANKNNNGTILPLSSKNWSVTGVQCNRNINYVIESTSLEVRCSSRGNIKINVDGKHFEANGVSKVILKRGPSVEVIFNNILKFKKKRQQN
;
A
#
# COMPACT_ATOMS: atom_id res chain seq x y z
N MET A 1 -15.59 13.82 -51.75
CA MET A 1 -15.91 12.60 -50.96
C MET A 1 -14.96 12.56 -49.80
N ASN A 2 -15.38 13.11 -48.66
CA ASN A 2 -14.60 13.09 -47.40
C ASN A 2 -14.93 11.80 -46.68
N SER A 3 -13.98 10.87 -46.63
CA SER A 3 -14.05 9.72 -45.74
C SER A 3 -13.70 10.21 -44.32
N GLU A 4 -14.73 10.52 -43.52
CA GLU A 4 -14.60 10.60 -42.09
C GLU A 4 -14.25 9.20 -41.56
N SER A 5 -12.98 8.97 -41.26
CA SER A 5 -12.55 7.81 -40.49
C SER A 5 -13.10 7.96 -39.08
N THR A 6 -14.17 7.29 -38.78
CA THR A 6 -14.69 7.11 -37.42
C THR A 6 -13.62 6.41 -36.60
N ILE A 7 -12.89 7.16 -35.79
CA ILE A 7 -12.01 6.60 -34.79
C ILE A 7 -12.94 6.01 -33.72
N GLU A 8 -13.24 4.72 -33.82
CA GLU A 8 -13.83 3.98 -32.73
C GLU A 8 -12.88 4.06 -31.56
N SER A 9 -13.23 4.87 -30.58
CA SER A 9 -12.50 4.97 -29.33
C SER A 9 -12.72 3.68 -28.52
N ASN A 10 -11.83 2.71 -28.66
CA ASN A 10 -11.82 1.48 -27.88
C ASN A 10 -11.50 1.84 -26.40
N HIS A 11 -12.53 2.21 -25.67
CA HIS A 11 -12.45 2.38 -24.23
C HIS A 11 -12.66 1.03 -23.56
N GLU A 12 -11.66 0.56 -22.82
CA GLU A 12 -11.79 -0.62 -21.98
C GLU A 12 -11.97 -0.17 -20.53
N LYS A 13 -13.01 -0.68 -19.87
CA LYS A 13 -13.28 -0.44 -18.46
C LYS A 13 -12.71 -1.59 -17.63
N LEU A 14 -11.95 -1.27 -16.61
CA LEU A 14 -11.45 -2.24 -15.64
C LEU A 14 -11.95 -1.89 -14.25
N LYS A 15 -12.41 -2.93 -13.55
CA LYS A 15 -12.75 -2.85 -12.14
C LYS A 15 -11.50 -3.15 -11.31
N LEU A 16 -10.99 -2.13 -10.64
CA LEU A 16 -9.79 -2.21 -9.79
C LEU A 16 -10.20 -2.09 -8.34
N HIS A 17 -9.53 -2.86 -7.46
CA HIS A 17 -9.80 -2.84 -6.03
C HIS A 17 -8.79 -1.93 -5.32
N LEU A 18 -9.30 -1.11 -4.40
CA LEU A 18 -8.48 -0.33 -3.48
C LEU A 18 -7.95 -1.22 -2.36
N ILE A 19 -6.91 -0.74 -1.67
CA ILE A 19 -6.54 -1.26 -0.35
C ILE A 19 -7.29 -0.42 0.68
N GLU A 20 -8.12 -1.02 1.52
CA GLU A 20 -8.59 -0.40 2.75
C GLU A 20 -7.47 -0.48 3.79
N VAL A 21 -7.09 0.65 4.35
CA VAL A 21 -6.00 0.80 5.31
C VAL A 21 -6.59 1.20 6.65
N GLU A 22 -6.41 0.36 7.65
CA GLU A 22 -6.83 0.59 9.03
C GLU A 22 -5.58 0.75 9.89
N VAL A 23 -5.38 1.94 10.47
CA VAL A 23 -4.20 2.28 11.26
C VAL A 23 -4.58 2.37 12.73
N HIS A 24 -3.97 1.53 13.55
CA HIS A 24 -4.07 1.59 15.01
C HIS A 24 -2.93 2.45 15.55
N HIS A 25 -3.25 3.56 16.18
CA HIS A 25 -2.28 4.54 16.64
C HIS A 25 -2.72 5.22 17.92
N GLN A 26 -1.82 5.96 18.56
CA GLN A 26 -2.07 6.68 19.79
C GLN A 26 -2.36 8.15 19.50
N LYS A 27 -3.37 8.70 20.16
CA LYS A 27 -3.69 10.13 20.18
C LYS A 27 -3.44 10.68 21.59
N PRO A 28 -2.64 11.73 21.76
CA PRO A 28 -2.40 12.31 23.07
C PRO A 28 -3.66 12.99 23.61
N ILE A 29 -3.91 12.77 24.90
CA ILE A 29 -4.93 13.46 25.69
C ILE A 29 -4.21 14.56 26.45
N TYR A 30 -4.70 15.81 26.32
CA TYR A 30 -4.10 16.98 26.95
C TYR A 30 -4.94 17.43 28.15
N ASN A 31 -4.28 17.81 29.26
CA ASN A 31 -4.94 18.48 30.37
C ASN A 31 -5.24 19.96 30.05
N LEU A 32 -5.92 20.63 30.97
CA LEU A 32 -6.30 22.06 30.81
C LEU A 32 -5.11 23.01 30.65
N ARG A 33 -3.91 22.60 30.97
CA ARG A 33 -2.66 23.38 30.81
C ARG A 33 -1.92 23.05 29.51
N GLY A 34 -2.47 22.16 28.64
CA GLY A 34 -1.86 21.75 27.37
C GLY A 34 -0.74 20.73 27.50
N HIS A 35 -0.57 20.10 28.68
CA HIS A 35 0.38 18.99 28.84
C HIS A 35 -0.29 17.66 28.51
N ILE A 36 0.46 16.72 27.91
CA ILE A 36 -0.02 15.35 27.68
C ILE A 36 -0.20 14.67 29.04
N GLU A 37 -1.40 14.19 29.29
CA GLU A 37 -1.81 13.50 30.52
C GLU A 37 -1.88 11.98 30.30
N ASP A 38 -2.35 11.56 29.10
CA ASP A 38 -2.51 10.16 28.73
C ASP A 38 -2.53 10.01 27.20
N TYR A 39 -2.71 8.77 26.71
CA TYR A 39 -2.87 8.45 25.31
C TYR A 39 -4.11 7.57 25.11
N GLU A 40 -4.90 7.90 24.11
CA GLU A 40 -6.04 7.12 23.67
C GLU A 40 -5.65 6.30 22.43
N GLU A 41 -6.00 5.00 22.41
CA GLU A 41 -5.87 4.18 21.21
C GLU A 41 -6.98 4.56 20.22
N VAL A 42 -6.58 4.95 19.02
CA VAL A 42 -7.49 5.38 17.95
C VAL A 42 -7.28 4.50 16.73
N VAL A 43 -8.37 4.19 16.05
CA VAL A 43 -8.35 3.50 14.76
C VAL A 43 -8.80 4.46 13.67
N SER A 44 -7.88 4.75 12.74
CA SER A 44 -8.16 5.60 11.58
C SER A 44 -8.18 4.78 10.31
N LYS A 45 -9.06 5.15 9.36
CA LYS A 45 -9.25 4.42 8.11
C LYS A 45 -9.06 5.32 6.89
N THR A 46 -8.44 4.75 5.85
CA THR A 46 -8.30 5.38 4.54
C THR A 46 -8.23 4.32 3.45
N HIS A 47 -8.08 4.75 2.18
CA HIS A 47 -7.96 3.84 1.04
C HIS A 47 -6.76 4.23 0.19
N ALA A 48 -6.05 3.22 -0.32
CA ALA A 48 -5.00 3.38 -1.31
C ALA A 48 -5.44 2.81 -2.66
N PHE A 49 -5.15 3.54 -3.73
CA PHE A 49 -5.34 3.09 -5.10
C PHE A 49 -4.10 2.36 -5.63
N ASN A 50 -2.90 2.89 -5.34
CA ASN A 50 -1.64 2.33 -5.82
C ASN A 50 -0.91 1.53 -4.75
N ASP A 51 -0.52 2.18 -3.66
CA ASP A 51 0.35 1.57 -2.66
C ASP A 51 0.24 2.20 -1.28
N VAL A 52 0.73 1.43 -0.31
CA VAL A 52 0.90 1.84 1.09
C VAL A 52 2.33 1.55 1.49
N ILE A 53 3.03 2.54 2.05
CA ILE A 53 4.34 2.36 2.65
C ILE A 53 4.22 2.54 4.15
N ILE A 54 4.72 1.55 4.91
CA ILE A 54 4.74 1.54 6.37
C ILE A 54 6.21 1.54 6.79
N GLY A 55 6.70 2.57 7.45
CA GLY A 55 8.10 2.60 7.85
C GLY A 55 8.61 3.95 8.33
N ASP A 56 9.91 3.99 8.63
CA ASP A 56 10.67 5.22 8.85
C ASP A 56 12.01 5.11 8.14
N PHE A 57 12.24 5.94 7.11
CA PHE A 57 13.49 5.91 6.34
C PHE A 57 14.73 6.38 7.13
N ASN A 58 14.54 6.89 8.35
CA ASN A 58 15.61 7.31 9.25
C ASN A 58 15.90 6.30 10.37
N ALA A 59 15.13 5.20 10.44
CA ALA A 59 15.28 4.18 11.47
C ALA A 59 15.03 2.78 10.93
N TRP A 60 15.63 1.79 11.56
CA TRP A 60 15.34 0.38 11.29
C TRP A 60 14.21 -0.08 12.20
N ILE A 61 13.18 -0.63 11.60
CA ILE A 61 11.95 -1.07 12.25
C ILE A 61 11.86 -2.60 12.13
N GLU A 62 11.43 -3.23 13.19
CA GLU A 62 11.04 -4.64 13.13
C GLU A 62 9.56 -4.73 12.78
N PHE A 63 9.26 -5.48 11.73
CA PHE A 63 7.92 -5.76 11.25
C PHE A 63 7.57 -7.23 11.49
N ASN A 64 6.43 -7.48 12.11
CA ASN A 64 5.80 -8.78 12.16
C ASN A 64 4.59 -8.76 11.22
N CYS A 65 4.61 -9.60 10.19
CA CYS A 65 3.59 -9.64 9.15
C CYS A 65 2.82 -10.95 9.19
N LYS A 66 1.48 -10.82 9.19
CA LYS A 66 0.54 -11.94 9.16
C LYS A 66 -0.44 -11.73 8.01
N HIS A 67 -0.53 -12.72 7.11
CA HIS A 67 -1.51 -12.76 6.03
C HIS A 67 -2.56 -13.82 6.37
N GLU A 68 -3.79 -13.38 6.64
CA GLU A 68 -4.84 -14.23 7.20
C GLU A 68 -4.36 -14.93 8.49
N ASP A 69 -4.24 -16.26 8.47
CA ASP A 69 -3.73 -17.05 9.59
C ASP A 69 -2.24 -17.40 9.47
N ASP A 70 -1.62 -17.11 8.33
CA ASP A 70 -0.24 -17.43 8.04
C ASP A 70 0.72 -16.31 8.45
N ILE A 71 1.77 -16.67 9.19
CA ILE A 71 2.86 -15.75 9.53
C ILE A 71 3.81 -15.68 8.34
N LEU A 72 3.86 -14.51 7.68
CA LEU A 72 4.83 -14.26 6.60
C LEU A 72 6.25 -14.09 7.14
N GLY A 73 6.39 -13.69 8.40
CA GLY A 73 7.66 -13.60 9.10
C GLY A 73 7.94 -12.28 9.78
N ASN A 74 9.11 -12.21 10.43
CA ASN A 74 9.65 -11.01 11.03
C ASN A 74 10.75 -10.44 10.14
N PHE A 75 10.70 -9.15 9.89
CA PHE A 75 11.63 -8.43 9.03
C PHE A 75 12.16 -7.21 9.75
N ILE A 76 13.41 -6.82 9.45
CA ILE A 76 14.01 -5.60 9.94
C ILE A 76 14.42 -4.75 8.74
N GLY A 77 14.00 -3.50 8.70
CA GLY A 77 14.28 -2.61 7.58
C GLY A 77 13.73 -1.20 7.77
N ALA A 78 13.90 -0.35 6.76
CA ALA A 78 13.35 1.00 6.76
C ALA A 78 11.83 1.01 6.51
N GLY A 79 11.30 -0.02 5.84
CA GLY A 79 9.87 -0.08 5.61
C GLY A 79 9.38 -1.32 4.87
N LEU A 80 8.05 -1.41 4.80
CA LEU A 80 7.32 -2.33 3.94
C LEU A 80 6.46 -1.54 2.96
N LEU A 81 6.48 -1.95 1.72
CA LEU A 81 5.68 -1.41 0.62
C LEU A 81 4.67 -2.46 0.18
N ILE A 82 3.41 -2.14 0.23
CA ILE A 82 2.32 -3.00 -0.22
C ILE A 82 1.65 -2.33 -1.43
N SER A 83 1.70 -2.98 -2.58
CA SER A 83 1.19 -2.43 -3.83
C SER A 83 0.07 -3.25 -4.42
N THR A 84 -0.92 -2.55 -4.94
CA THR A 84 -1.95 -3.13 -5.82
C THR A 84 -1.37 -3.45 -7.20
N ALA A 85 -2.15 -4.11 -8.04
CA ALA A 85 -1.75 -4.38 -9.42
C ALA A 85 -1.38 -3.09 -10.17
N GLN A 86 -2.16 -2.01 -10.07
CA GLN A 86 -1.88 -0.75 -10.76
C GLN A 86 -0.66 -0.02 -10.18
N GLY A 87 -0.43 -0.07 -8.88
CA GLY A 87 0.72 0.56 -8.22
C GLY A 87 2.03 -0.21 -8.40
N SER A 88 1.98 -1.49 -8.77
CA SER A 88 3.16 -2.36 -8.81
C SER A 88 4.27 -1.92 -9.78
N THR A 89 3.99 -1.02 -10.73
CA THR A 89 4.95 -0.45 -11.67
C THR A 89 5.63 0.84 -11.18
N GLY A 90 5.19 1.38 -10.05
CA GLY A 90 5.72 2.59 -9.42
C GLY A 90 6.82 2.30 -8.39
N ALA A 91 6.60 2.75 -7.16
CA ALA A 91 7.54 2.57 -6.05
C ALA A 91 7.92 1.10 -5.81
N ASN A 92 6.98 0.18 -6.01
CA ASN A 92 7.21 -1.25 -5.88
C ASN A 92 8.31 -1.75 -6.82
N LYS A 93 8.25 -1.40 -8.12
CA LYS A 93 9.28 -1.75 -9.09
C LYS A 93 10.64 -1.18 -8.70
N ASN A 94 10.69 0.07 -8.23
CA ASN A 94 11.95 0.72 -7.84
C ASN A 94 12.60 0.04 -6.62
N ASN A 95 11.83 -0.71 -5.85
CA ASN A 95 12.30 -1.54 -4.74
C ASN A 95 12.42 -3.03 -5.10
N ASN A 96 12.52 -3.37 -6.38
CA ASN A 96 12.62 -4.73 -6.90
C ASN A 96 11.41 -5.63 -6.56
N GLY A 97 10.24 -5.04 -6.33
CA GLY A 97 8.99 -5.77 -6.10
C GLY A 97 8.42 -6.36 -7.39
N THR A 98 7.60 -7.38 -7.23
CA THR A 98 6.96 -8.06 -8.36
C THR A 98 5.94 -7.16 -9.05
N ILE A 99 6.06 -7.02 -10.38
CA ILE A 99 5.08 -6.32 -11.21
C ILE A 99 3.90 -7.26 -11.46
N LEU A 100 2.72 -6.84 -11.04
CA LEU A 100 1.50 -7.62 -11.18
C LEU A 100 0.76 -7.29 -12.48
N PRO A 101 0.15 -8.28 -13.15
CA PRO A 101 -0.82 -8.02 -14.23
C PRO A 101 -1.94 -7.10 -13.73
N LEU A 102 -2.43 -6.20 -14.59
CA LEU A 102 -3.43 -5.21 -14.16
C LEU A 102 -4.76 -5.85 -13.70
N SER A 103 -5.06 -7.04 -14.19
CA SER A 103 -6.22 -7.86 -13.78
C SER A 103 -6.00 -8.66 -12.50
N SER A 104 -4.78 -8.62 -11.94
CA SER A 104 -4.46 -9.37 -10.72
C SER A 104 -5.27 -8.84 -9.53
N LYS A 105 -5.74 -9.77 -8.70
CA LYS A 105 -6.39 -9.48 -7.41
C LYS A 105 -5.40 -9.62 -6.25
N ASN A 106 -4.11 -9.75 -6.53
CA ASN A 106 -3.07 -9.91 -5.52
C ASN A 106 -2.43 -8.58 -5.16
N TRP A 107 -1.75 -8.56 -4.03
CA TRP A 107 -0.83 -7.50 -3.64
C TRP A 107 0.62 -7.97 -3.77
N SER A 108 1.51 -7.05 -4.13
CA SER A 108 2.96 -7.23 -3.97
C SER A 108 3.38 -6.62 -2.64
N VAL A 109 4.06 -7.41 -1.80
CA VAL A 109 4.63 -6.98 -0.51
C VAL A 109 6.14 -6.96 -0.66
N THR A 110 6.75 -5.80 -0.55
CA THR A 110 8.17 -5.59 -0.85
C THR A 110 8.84 -4.89 0.32
N GLY A 111 10.00 -5.40 0.74
CA GLY A 111 10.82 -4.75 1.76
C GLY A 111 11.57 -3.54 1.22
N VAL A 112 11.63 -2.47 1.99
CA VAL A 112 12.42 -1.29 1.68
C VAL A 112 13.64 -1.26 2.60
N GLN A 113 14.84 -1.43 2.01
CA GLN A 113 16.10 -1.50 2.75
C GLN A 113 16.04 -2.51 3.93
N CYS A 114 15.55 -3.72 3.66
CA CYS A 114 15.43 -4.76 4.66
C CYS A 114 16.71 -5.60 4.77
N ASN A 115 16.91 -6.21 5.94
CA ASN A 115 18.03 -7.11 6.23
C ASN A 115 18.03 -8.38 5.37
N ARG A 116 16.94 -8.69 4.71
CA ARG A 116 16.78 -9.77 3.74
C ARG A 116 15.87 -9.34 2.60
N ASN A 117 15.92 -10.04 1.49
CA ASN A 117 15.01 -9.78 0.37
C ASN A 117 13.57 -10.18 0.75
N ILE A 118 12.68 -9.20 0.75
CA ILE A 118 11.25 -9.34 0.99
C ILE A 118 10.55 -9.02 -0.32
N ASN A 119 9.98 -10.03 -0.95
CA ASN A 119 9.21 -9.89 -2.19
C ASN A 119 8.17 -11.01 -2.26
N TYR A 120 6.98 -10.76 -1.74
CA TYR A 120 5.87 -11.69 -1.74
C TYR A 120 4.76 -11.22 -2.66
N VAL A 121 4.06 -12.16 -3.27
CA VAL A 121 2.78 -11.93 -3.92
C VAL A 121 1.74 -12.69 -3.12
N ILE A 122 0.80 -11.95 -2.53
CA ILE A 122 -0.23 -12.50 -1.66
C ILE A 122 -1.62 -12.17 -2.20
N GLU A 123 -2.63 -12.94 -1.85
CA GLU A 123 -4.01 -12.59 -2.15
C GLU A 123 -4.41 -11.30 -1.41
N SER A 124 -5.22 -10.46 -2.07
CA SER A 124 -5.67 -9.19 -1.48
C SER A 124 -6.86 -9.41 -0.53
N THR A 125 -6.67 -10.20 0.50
CA THR A 125 -7.68 -10.50 1.52
C THR A 125 -7.46 -9.67 2.78
N SER A 126 -6.50 -10.05 3.62
CA SER A 126 -6.13 -9.34 4.83
C SER A 126 -4.64 -9.51 5.12
N LEU A 127 -3.95 -8.39 5.35
CA LEU A 127 -2.56 -8.37 5.81
C LEU A 127 -2.47 -7.50 7.08
N GLU A 128 -2.06 -8.10 8.18
CA GLU A 128 -1.73 -7.41 9.41
C GLU A 128 -0.22 -7.16 9.49
N VAL A 129 0.16 -5.92 9.73
CA VAL A 129 1.54 -5.50 9.95
C VAL A 129 1.63 -4.91 11.34
N ARG A 130 2.32 -5.59 12.25
CA ARG A 130 2.70 -5.06 13.57
C ARG A 130 4.10 -4.51 13.49
N CYS A 131 4.29 -3.35 14.05
CA CYS A 131 5.57 -2.68 14.10
C CYS A 131 6.04 -2.63 15.55
N SER A 132 7.20 -3.21 15.82
CA SER A 132 7.90 -2.97 17.07
C SER A 132 8.97 -1.92 16.81
N SER A 133 8.74 -0.67 17.15
CA SER A 133 9.75 0.34 17.00
C SER A 133 9.79 1.29 18.18
N ARG A 134 11.00 1.74 18.45
CA ARG A 134 11.26 2.90 19.31
C ARG A 134 11.14 4.22 18.52
N GLY A 135 10.72 4.19 17.25
CA GLY A 135 10.67 5.34 16.35
C GLY A 135 9.24 5.68 15.90
N ASN A 136 9.08 6.83 15.28
CA ASN A 136 7.82 7.27 14.70
C ASN A 136 7.59 6.58 13.36
N ILE A 137 6.75 5.54 13.37
CA ILE A 137 6.34 4.87 12.15
C ILE A 137 5.46 5.82 11.34
N LYS A 138 5.85 6.02 10.10
CA LYS A 138 5.13 6.83 9.13
C LYS A 138 4.36 5.93 8.19
N ILE A 139 3.13 6.31 7.92
CA ILE A 139 2.29 5.67 6.91
C ILE A 139 2.22 6.61 5.72
N ASN A 140 2.49 6.10 4.54
CA ASN A 140 2.33 6.83 3.30
C ASN A 140 1.32 6.10 2.42
N VAL A 141 0.29 6.78 1.97
CA VAL A 141 -0.82 6.24 1.18
C VAL A 141 -0.86 6.99 -0.14
N ASP A 142 -0.60 6.30 -1.25
CA ASP A 142 -0.55 6.89 -2.60
C ASP A 142 0.36 8.14 -2.68
N GLY A 143 1.52 8.09 -2.04
CA GLY A 143 2.48 9.19 -2.01
C GLY A 143 2.14 10.32 -1.03
N LYS A 144 1.03 10.21 -0.27
CA LYS A 144 0.64 11.18 0.74
C LYS A 144 0.90 10.65 2.14
N HIS A 145 1.50 11.51 2.97
CA HIS A 145 1.70 11.19 4.37
C HIS A 145 0.34 11.10 5.10
N PHE A 146 0.15 9.99 5.82
CA PHE A 146 -0.99 9.79 6.70
C PHE A 146 -0.54 10.10 8.13
N GLU A 147 -1.16 11.08 8.74
CA GLU A 147 -0.77 11.53 10.08
C GLU A 147 -1.28 10.56 11.15
N ALA A 148 -0.35 9.85 11.78
CA ALA A 148 -0.59 8.98 12.92
C ALA A 148 0.66 8.91 13.78
N ASN A 149 0.50 9.01 15.09
CA ASN A 149 1.58 8.91 16.06
C ASN A 149 1.45 7.62 16.86
N GLY A 150 2.58 7.02 17.24
CA GLY A 150 2.56 5.80 18.05
C GLY A 150 1.83 4.66 17.34
N VAL A 151 2.09 4.46 16.06
CA VAL A 151 1.49 3.37 15.28
C VAL A 151 1.97 2.03 15.82
N SER A 152 1.04 1.19 16.25
CA SER A 152 1.32 -0.15 16.77
C SER A 152 1.02 -1.24 15.75
N LYS A 153 0.01 -1.00 14.92
CA LYS A 153 -0.50 -2.00 13.97
C LYS A 153 -1.17 -1.32 12.77
N VAL A 154 -0.97 -1.91 11.59
CA VAL A 154 -1.69 -1.54 10.38
C VAL A 154 -2.37 -2.80 9.83
N ILE A 155 -3.66 -2.72 9.54
CA ILE A 155 -4.41 -3.79 8.91
C ILE A 155 -4.81 -3.33 7.52
N LEU A 156 -4.44 -4.12 6.53
CA LEU A 156 -4.78 -3.89 5.13
C LEU A 156 -5.80 -4.93 4.70
N LYS A 157 -6.90 -4.49 4.10
CA LYS A 157 -7.96 -5.35 3.59
C LYS A 157 -8.28 -4.98 2.15
N ARG A 158 -8.93 -5.90 1.42
CA ARG A 158 -9.50 -5.54 0.13
C ARG A 158 -10.59 -4.50 0.33
N GLY A 159 -10.37 -3.31 -0.16
CA GLY A 159 -11.32 -2.21 -0.13
C GLY A 159 -12.35 -2.28 -1.26
N PRO A 160 -13.16 -1.23 -1.39
CA PRO A 160 -14.12 -1.10 -2.48
C PRO A 160 -13.42 -1.13 -3.85
N SER A 161 -14.19 -1.36 -4.88
CA SER A 161 -13.69 -1.31 -6.25
C SER A 161 -14.09 0.00 -6.92
N VAL A 162 -13.20 0.47 -7.80
CA VAL A 162 -13.44 1.61 -8.69
C VAL A 162 -13.38 1.16 -10.14
N GLU A 163 -14.22 1.74 -11.00
CA GLU A 163 -14.16 1.51 -12.42
C GLU A 163 -13.22 2.53 -13.06
N VAL A 164 -12.20 2.06 -13.77
CA VAL A 164 -11.22 2.91 -14.45
C VAL A 164 -11.37 2.72 -15.96
N ILE A 165 -11.48 3.82 -16.67
CA ILE A 165 -11.61 3.85 -18.13
C ILE A 165 -10.23 4.06 -18.74
N PHE A 166 -9.79 3.11 -19.56
CA PHE A 166 -8.51 3.19 -20.26
C PHE A 166 -8.74 3.53 -21.74
N ASN A 167 -8.18 4.65 -22.16
CA ASN A 167 -8.04 4.96 -23.58
C ASN A 167 -6.81 4.20 -24.10
N ASN A 168 -7.01 3.10 -24.85
CA ASN A 168 -5.92 2.29 -25.38
C ASN A 168 -5.16 1.43 -24.34
N ILE A 169 -5.89 0.54 -23.69
CA ILE A 169 -5.34 -0.40 -22.69
C ILE A 169 -4.22 -1.30 -23.24
N LEU A 170 -4.23 -1.63 -24.53
CA LEU A 170 -3.18 -2.46 -25.15
C LEU A 170 -1.81 -1.78 -25.07
N LYS A 171 -1.75 -0.47 -25.29
CA LYS A 171 -0.51 0.31 -25.15
C LYS A 171 -0.03 0.32 -23.70
N PHE A 172 -0.96 0.42 -22.75
CA PHE A 172 -0.66 0.38 -21.33
C PHE A 172 -0.16 -1.01 -20.90
N LYS A 173 -0.83 -2.09 -21.33
CA LYS A 173 -0.41 -3.48 -21.06
C LYS A 173 0.98 -3.78 -21.65
N LYS A 174 1.26 -3.37 -22.90
CA LYS A 174 2.60 -3.53 -23.51
C LYS A 174 3.69 -2.83 -22.74
N LYS A 175 3.46 -1.61 -22.28
CA LYS A 175 4.42 -0.86 -21.45
C LYS A 175 4.78 -1.57 -20.14
N ARG A 176 3.84 -2.34 -19.56
CA ARG A 176 4.08 -3.12 -18.33
C ARG A 176 4.90 -4.39 -18.56
N GLN A 177 4.85 -4.96 -19.77
CA GLN A 177 5.60 -6.18 -20.13
C GLN A 177 7.07 -5.89 -20.51
N GLN A 178 7.37 -4.65 -20.90
CA GLN A 178 8.71 -4.22 -21.28
C GLN A 178 9.56 -3.73 -20.10
N ASN A 179 9.00 -3.70 -18.92
CA ASN A 179 9.61 -3.32 -17.65
C ASN A 179 9.78 -4.52 -16.73
#